data_699e3442f8e0b174e942384f5ad68ac0
#
_entry.id   699e3442f8e0b174e942384f5ad68ac0
#
_cell.length_a   1.000
_cell.length_b   1.000
_cell.length_c   1.000
_cell.angle_alpha   90.00
_cell.angle_beta   90.00
_cell.angle_gamma   90.00
#
_symmetry.space_group_name_H-M   'P 1'
#
loop_
_entity.id
_entity.type
_entity.pdbx_description
1 polymer ?
#
loop_
_entity_poly.entity_id
_entity_poly.type
_entity_poly.pdbx_seq_one_letter_code
_entity_poly.pdbx_strand_id
1 'polypeptide(L)'
;RADGERAHLAFSIRNETLTPRRSLRAMFCHDYGGLAGFPGPETDNFARTFVPVEGRLASVADLPVRTPSARARMAQAAGCPDHHNWWAEQMGGLIEAPLDFAFAAVRSGDDRHVALSWTPGKCLLSNCAIPCIHADPYFGDLPPDGECSATGTLVFGRGPVDDLADEFRSRAQRPWLTPVG
;
A
#
# COMPACT_ATOMS: atom_id res chain seq x y z
N ARG A 1 3.92 17.32 4.92
CA ARG A 1 4.76 18.29 4.19
C ARG A 1 4.74 17.91 2.73
N ALA A 2 4.54 18.85 1.84
CA ALA A 2 4.66 18.68 0.40
C ALA A 2 6.01 19.23 -0.08
N ASP A 3 6.59 18.56 -1.05
CA ASP A 3 7.83 18.94 -1.71
C ASP A 3 7.67 18.71 -3.22
N GLY A 4 7.30 19.78 -3.93
CA GLY A 4 6.93 19.68 -5.34
C GLY A 4 5.76 18.73 -5.56
N GLU A 5 6.01 17.62 -6.26
CA GLU A 5 5.02 16.59 -6.59
C GLU A 5 4.90 15.50 -5.50
N ARG A 6 5.51 15.69 -4.33
CA ARG A 6 5.54 14.70 -3.24
C ARG A 6 4.94 15.25 -1.96
N ALA A 7 4.16 14.41 -1.28
CA ALA A 7 3.72 14.65 0.08
C ALA A 7 4.37 13.61 1.01
N HIS A 8 5.13 14.09 2.00
CA HIS A 8 5.71 13.25 3.04
C HIS A 8 4.73 13.13 4.20
N LEU A 9 4.45 11.91 4.59
CA LEU A 9 3.46 11.53 5.57
C LEU A 9 4.17 10.94 6.79
N ALA A 10 3.67 11.23 7.97
CA ALA A 10 4.09 10.60 9.22
C ALA A 10 2.86 10.21 10.02
N PHE A 11 2.88 9.01 10.57
CA PHE A 11 1.82 8.48 11.40
C PHE A 11 2.44 7.87 12.66
N SER A 12 1.98 8.31 13.83
CA SER A 12 2.41 7.78 15.12
C SER A 12 1.19 7.32 15.89
N ILE A 13 1.34 6.18 16.58
CA ILE A 13 0.33 5.67 17.49
C ILE A 13 0.95 5.32 18.84
N ARG A 14 0.19 5.57 19.91
CA ARG A 14 0.52 5.17 21.28
C ARG A 14 -0.60 4.30 21.84
N ASN A 15 -0.23 3.24 22.52
CA ASN A 15 -1.17 2.39 23.23
C ASN A 15 -1.40 2.93 24.64
N GLU A 16 -2.42 3.72 24.83
CA GLU A 16 -2.81 4.26 26.15
C GLU A 16 -3.66 3.29 27.00
N THR A 17 -3.78 2.04 26.54
CA THR A 17 -4.54 1.01 27.27
C THR A 17 -3.63 0.13 28.11
N LEU A 18 -4.19 -0.53 29.12
CA LEU A 18 -3.47 -1.47 29.98
C LEU A 18 -3.21 -2.84 29.33
N THR A 19 -3.70 -3.06 28.11
CA THR A 19 -3.57 -4.35 27.41
C THR A 19 -2.73 -4.19 26.15
N PRO A 20 -1.85 -5.16 25.83
CA PRO A 20 -1.12 -5.16 24.57
C PRO A 20 -2.07 -5.15 23.38
N ARG A 21 -1.74 -4.37 22.37
CA ARG A 21 -2.40 -4.39 21.07
C ARG A 21 -1.52 -5.17 20.10
N ARG A 22 -2.14 -6.08 19.35
CA ARG A 22 -1.40 -6.95 18.44
C ARG A 22 -1.66 -6.58 17.00
N SER A 23 -0.62 -6.71 16.19
CA SER A 23 -0.70 -6.61 14.74
C SER A 23 -1.40 -5.34 14.24
N LEU A 24 -1.07 -4.23 14.88
CA LEU A 24 -1.66 -2.94 14.56
C LEU A 24 -1.27 -2.47 13.16
N ARG A 25 -2.25 -1.93 12.47
CA ARG A 25 -2.09 -1.26 11.19
C ARG A 25 -3.06 -0.11 11.10
N ALA A 26 -2.78 0.83 10.23
CA ALA A 26 -3.75 1.82 9.79
C ALA A 26 -4.07 1.60 8.30
N MET A 27 -5.25 2.01 7.89
CA MET A 27 -5.63 2.05 6.49
C MET A 27 -5.38 3.45 5.96
N PHE A 28 -4.62 3.53 4.87
CA PHE A 28 -4.42 4.79 4.17
C PHE A 28 -4.94 4.67 2.75
N CYS A 29 -6.12 5.22 2.53
CA CYS A 29 -6.81 5.21 1.24
C CYS A 29 -6.50 6.49 0.47
N HIS A 30 -6.03 6.36 -0.77
CA HIS A 30 -5.92 7.45 -1.71
C HIS A 30 -6.91 7.24 -2.86
N ASP A 31 -7.96 8.06 -2.89
CA ASP A 31 -8.92 8.12 -4.00
C ASP A 31 -8.35 9.03 -5.09
N TYR A 32 -8.22 8.47 -6.29
CA TYR A 32 -7.73 9.17 -7.48
C TYR A 32 -8.83 9.39 -8.56
N GLY A 33 -10.06 8.99 -8.26
CA GLY A 33 -11.17 9.04 -9.24
C GLY A 33 -11.56 10.43 -9.70
N GLY A 34 -11.19 11.47 -8.97
CA GLY A 34 -11.36 12.86 -9.38
C GLY A 34 -10.23 13.44 -10.21
N LEU A 35 -9.12 12.70 -10.40
CA LEU A 35 -7.96 13.18 -11.13
C LEU A 35 -8.15 13.00 -12.64
N ALA A 36 -7.99 14.09 -13.40
CA ALA A 36 -8.14 14.06 -14.85
C ALA A 36 -7.19 13.03 -15.50
N GLY A 37 -7.74 12.15 -16.36
CA GLY A 37 -6.99 11.11 -17.08
C GLY A 37 -6.70 9.84 -16.28
N PHE A 38 -7.02 9.79 -14.99
CA PHE A 38 -6.96 8.56 -14.20
C PHE A 38 -8.25 7.74 -14.38
N PRO A 39 -8.18 6.40 -14.12
CA PRO A 39 -9.35 5.57 -14.27
C PRO A 39 -10.45 5.98 -13.29
N GLY A 40 -11.67 6.02 -13.79
CA GLY A 40 -12.89 6.25 -12.99
C GLY A 40 -13.44 4.97 -12.38
N PRO A 41 -14.59 5.05 -11.69
CA PRO A 41 -15.33 3.88 -11.22
C PRO A 41 -15.65 2.91 -12.36
N GLU A 42 -15.64 1.60 -12.04
CA GLU A 42 -15.99 0.53 -12.98
C GLU A 42 -15.07 0.37 -14.20
N THR A 43 -13.97 1.12 -14.26
CA THR A 43 -12.93 0.89 -15.26
C THR A 43 -11.97 -0.19 -14.80
N ASP A 44 -11.12 -0.69 -15.72
CA ASP A 44 -10.11 -1.71 -15.38
C ASP A 44 -8.93 -1.06 -14.61
N ASN A 45 -9.20 -0.70 -13.36
CA ASN A 45 -8.21 -0.12 -12.47
C ASN A 45 -7.07 -1.10 -12.15
N PHE A 46 -7.32 -2.41 -12.20
CA PHE A 46 -6.30 -3.42 -11.90
C PHE A 46 -5.20 -3.46 -12.96
N ALA A 47 -5.55 -3.30 -14.25
CA ALA A 47 -4.56 -3.24 -15.32
C ALA A 47 -3.67 -2.00 -15.23
N ARG A 48 -4.14 -0.95 -14.59
CA ARG A 48 -3.41 0.31 -14.41
C ARG A 48 -2.76 0.46 -13.03
N THR A 49 -2.99 -0.49 -12.13
CA THR A 49 -2.36 -0.52 -10.80
C THR A 49 -1.17 -1.47 -10.81
N PHE A 50 -0.04 -0.98 -10.32
CA PHE A 50 1.22 -1.70 -10.30
C PHE A 50 1.71 -1.87 -8.86
N VAL A 51 2.24 -3.06 -8.57
CA VAL A 51 2.76 -3.44 -7.24
C VAL A 51 4.08 -4.21 -7.40
N PRO A 52 4.99 -4.13 -6.42
CA PRO A 52 6.29 -4.81 -6.49
C PRO A 52 6.14 -6.28 -6.07
N VAL A 53 6.44 -7.20 -6.99
CA VAL A 53 6.40 -8.65 -6.79
C VAL A 53 7.58 -9.27 -7.52
N GLU A 54 8.33 -10.13 -6.84
CA GLU A 54 9.47 -10.87 -7.42
C GLU A 54 10.51 -9.96 -8.10
N GLY A 55 10.83 -8.85 -7.46
CA GLY A 55 11.86 -7.91 -7.92
C GLY A 55 11.44 -6.97 -9.06
N ARG A 56 10.20 -7.03 -9.53
CA ARG A 56 9.67 -6.21 -10.61
C ARG A 56 8.33 -5.56 -10.25
N LEU A 57 7.93 -4.56 -11.00
CA LEU A 57 6.55 -4.09 -10.96
C LEU A 57 5.66 -4.98 -11.82
N ALA A 58 4.57 -5.44 -11.25
CA ALA A 58 3.57 -6.24 -11.94
C ALA A 58 2.21 -5.52 -11.90
N SER A 59 1.46 -5.61 -13.01
CA SER A 59 0.07 -5.17 -13.02
C SER A 59 -0.76 -6.06 -12.09
N VAL A 60 -1.58 -5.47 -11.27
CA VAL A 60 -2.50 -6.19 -10.39
C VAL A 60 -3.46 -7.10 -11.16
N ALA A 61 -3.78 -6.75 -12.43
CA ALA A 61 -4.61 -7.58 -13.29
C ALA A 61 -3.96 -8.92 -13.65
N ASP A 62 -2.63 -8.94 -13.78
CA ASP A 62 -1.86 -10.11 -14.23
C ASP A 62 -1.48 -11.06 -13.09
N LEU A 63 -1.69 -10.64 -11.85
CA LEU A 63 -1.32 -11.45 -10.68
C LEU A 63 -2.39 -12.48 -10.34
N PRO A 64 -2.00 -13.73 -10.04
CA PRO A 64 -2.93 -14.76 -9.61
C PRO A 64 -3.58 -14.41 -8.27
N VAL A 65 -4.84 -14.70 -8.13
CA VAL A 65 -5.64 -14.44 -6.93
C VAL A 65 -6.29 -15.72 -6.42
N ARG A 66 -6.28 -15.93 -5.11
CA ARG A 66 -6.92 -17.11 -4.47
C ARG A 66 -8.42 -17.12 -4.67
N THR A 67 -9.02 -15.94 -4.54
CA THR A 67 -10.47 -15.77 -4.71
C THR A 67 -10.71 -14.65 -5.70
N PRO A 68 -11.19 -14.93 -6.91
CA PRO A 68 -11.47 -13.88 -7.88
C PRO A 68 -12.52 -12.91 -7.36
N SER A 69 -12.21 -11.62 -7.41
CA SER A 69 -13.17 -10.56 -7.14
C SER A 69 -13.09 -9.52 -8.25
N ALA A 70 -14.25 -9.10 -8.70
CA ALA A 70 -14.37 -8.01 -9.67
C ALA A 70 -14.19 -6.62 -9.04
N ARG A 71 -14.22 -6.52 -7.69
CA ARG A 71 -14.30 -5.20 -7.02
C ARG A 71 -13.00 -4.74 -6.38
N ALA A 72 -12.27 -5.67 -5.74
CA ALA A 72 -11.03 -5.30 -5.06
C ALA A 72 -10.00 -6.42 -5.10
N ARG A 73 -8.71 -6.07 -5.10
CA ARG A 73 -7.59 -6.98 -4.96
C ARG A 73 -6.66 -6.48 -3.87
N MET A 74 -6.24 -7.41 -3.00
CA MET A 74 -5.33 -7.14 -1.91
C MET A 74 -4.07 -7.99 -2.07
N ALA A 75 -2.93 -7.39 -1.71
CA ALA A 75 -1.65 -8.06 -1.62
C ALA A 75 -1.01 -7.81 -0.26
N GLN A 76 -0.20 -8.74 0.21
CA GLN A 76 0.50 -8.66 1.49
C GLN A 76 1.99 -8.88 1.29
N ALA A 77 2.81 -8.18 2.06
CA ALA A 77 4.25 -8.41 2.09
C ALA A 77 4.57 -9.75 2.75
N ALA A 78 5.70 -10.36 2.35
CA ALA A 78 6.20 -11.58 2.95
C ALA A 78 6.34 -11.43 4.48
N GLY A 79 5.93 -12.46 5.23
CA GLY A 79 5.98 -12.47 6.69
C GLY A 79 4.96 -11.54 7.38
N CYS A 80 4.03 -10.96 6.64
CA CYS A 80 2.85 -10.35 7.24
C CYS A 80 2.01 -11.46 7.86
N PRO A 81 1.64 -11.37 9.16
CA PRO A 81 0.72 -12.34 9.74
C PRO A 81 -0.55 -12.40 8.89
N ASP A 82 -1.07 -13.62 8.67
CA ASP A 82 -2.38 -13.79 8.06
C ASP A 82 -3.41 -13.06 8.92
N HIS A 83 -3.65 -11.83 8.58
CA HIS A 83 -4.79 -11.13 9.11
C HIS A 83 -5.98 -11.57 8.29
N HIS A 84 -6.94 -12.20 8.95
CA HIS A 84 -8.30 -12.23 8.50
C HIS A 84 -8.74 -10.78 8.27
N ASN A 85 -8.37 -10.25 7.12
CA ASN A 85 -8.91 -9.01 6.68
C ASN A 85 -10.31 -9.36 6.15
N TRP A 86 -11.32 -9.15 6.98
CA TRP A 86 -12.71 -9.33 6.58
C TRP A 86 -13.04 -8.65 5.24
N TRP A 87 -12.30 -7.59 4.88
CA TRP A 87 -12.37 -6.94 3.59
C TRP A 87 -11.90 -7.85 2.45
N ALA A 88 -10.80 -8.56 2.63
CA ALA A 88 -10.30 -9.50 1.62
C ALA A 88 -11.25 -10.69 1.47
N GLU A 89 -11.82 -11.15 2.55
CA GLU A 89 -12.79 -12.25 2.54
C GLU A 89 -14.12 -11.82 1.90
N GLN A 90 -14.58 -10.62 2.16
CA GLN A 90 -15.85 -10.12 1.62
C GLN A 90 -15.73 -9.46 0.25
N MET A 91 -14.63 -8.78 -0.02
CA MET A 91 -14.39 -8.08 -1.29
C MET A 91 -13.56 -8.91 -2.27
N GLY A 92 -12.92 -9.94 -1.82
CA GLY A 92 -12.66 -11.19 -2.48
C GLY A 92 -11.48 -11.32 -3.39
N GLY A 93 -10.40 -10.60 -3.28
CA GLY A 93 -9.27 -10.82 -4.20
C GLY A 93 -7.91 -10.79 -3.50
N LEU A 94 -7.52 -11.88 -2.80
CA LEU A 94 -6.17 -11.98 -2.26
C LEU A 94 -5.20 -12.42 -3.34
N ILE A 95 -4.24 -11.58 -3.67
CA ILE A 95 -3.12 -11.89 -4.57
C ILE A 95 -2.23 -12.94 -3.89
N GLU A 96 -1.87 -14.00 -4.63
CA GLU A 96 -1.10 -15.13 -4.08
C GLU A 96 0.36 -14.79 -3.85
N ALA A 97 0.95 -14.01 -4.76
CA ALA A 97 2.34 -13.63 -4.65
C ALA A 97 2.56 -12.58 -3.55
N PRO A 98 3.58 -12.75 -2.67
CA PRO A 98 3.89 -11.76 -1.67
C PRO A 98 4.49 -10.50 -2.32
N LEU A 99 4.18 -9.35 -1.72
CA LEU A 99 4.81 -8.09 -2.09
C LEU A 99 6.26 -8.04 -1.59
N ASP A 100 7.13 -7.44 -2.37
CA ASP A 100 8.51 -7.15 -1.94
C ASP A 100 8.52 -6.05 -0.87
N PHE A 101 7.67 -5.03 -1.00
CA PHE A 101 7.49 -3.92 -0.06
C PHE A 101 6.15 -3.21 -0.30
N ALA A 102 5.72 -2.39 0.65
CA ALA A 102 4.46 -1.67 0.56
C ALA A 102 4.56 -0.46 -0.37
N PHE A 103 4.28 -0.68 -1.63
CA PHE A 103 4.23 0.33 -2.69
C PHE A 103 3.12 -0.02 -3.68
N ALA A 104 2.30 0.96 -4.02
CA ALA A 104 1.33 0.86 -5.09
C ALA A 104 1.39 2.10 -5.96
N ALA A 105 1.26 1.92 -7.28
CA ALA A 105 1.16 3.02 -8.22
C ALA A 105 0.02 2.79 -9.21
N VAL A 106 -0.66 3.87 -9.59
CA VAL A 106 -1.70 3.88 -10.63
C VAL A 106 -1.25 4.79 -11.76
N ARG A 107 -1.35 4.30 -12.99
CA ARG A 107 -1.08 5.08 -14.20
C ARG A 107 -2.36 5.70 -14.75
N SER A 108 -2.24 6.94 -15.20
CA SER A 108 -3.24 7.58 -16.07
C SER A 108 -3.16 7.06 -17.51
N GLY A 109 -3.99 7.60 -18.38
CA GLY A 109 -3.92 7.31 -19.81
C GLY A 109 -2.77 8.02 -20.56
N ASP A 110 -2.09 8.96 -19.90
CA ASP A 110 -1.18 9.92 -20.52
C ASP A 110 0.19 10.05 -19.83
N ASP A 111 0.84 9.04 -19.42
CA ASP A 111 2.17 9.03 -18.76
C ASP A 111 2.23 9.51 -17.31
N ARG A 112 1.15 10.03 -16.74
CA ARG A 112 1.12 10.43 -15.32
C ARG A 112 0.88 9.22 -14.41
N HIS A 113 1.33 9.34 -13.18
CA HIS A 113 1.07 8.35 -12.15
C HIS A 113 0.82 8.98 -10.78
N VAL A 114 0.10 8.24 -9.95
CA VAL A 114 0.01 8.46 -8.52
C VAL A 114 0.61 7.23 -7.85
N ALA A 115 1.50 7.42 -6.90
CA ALA A 115 2.10 6.32 -6.15
C ALA A 115 2.09 6.60 -4.66
N LEU A 116 1.94 5.53 -3.88
CA LEU A 116 1.89 5.57 -2.43
C LEU A 116 2.77 4.47 -1.85
N SER A 117 3.54 4.80 -0.84
CA SER A 117 4.36 3.83 -0.09
C SER A 117 4.39 4.17 1.39
N TRP A 118 4.53 3.14 2.23
CA TRP A 118 4.74 3.26 3.67
C TRP A 118 5.89 2.40 4.15
N THR A 119 6.63 2.91 5.14
CA THR A 119 7.68 2.20 5.85
C THR A 119 7.50 2.43 7.36
N PRO A 120 7.26 1.40 8.16
CA PRO A 120 6.90 0.05 7.73
C PRO A 120 5.52 -0.03 7.09
N GLY A 121 5.37 -0.87 6.08
CA GLY A 121 4.08 -1.12 5.44
C GLY A 121 4.02 -2.54 4.91
N LYS A 122 2.84 -3.18 4.97
CA LYS A 122 2.73 -4.61 4.65
C LYS A 122 1.51 -5.01 3.82
N CYS A 123 0.57 -4.12 3.61
CA CYS A 123 -0.64 -4.43 2.85
C CYS A 123 -0.87 -3.39 1.78
N LEU A 124 -1.38 -3.85 0.64
CA LEU A 124 -1.87 -3.02 -0.45
C LEU A 124 -3.29 -3.43 -0.81
N LEU A 125 -4.07 -2.48 -1.27
CA LEU A 125 -5.37 -2.75 -1.86
C LEU A 125 -5.56 -1.86 -3.09
N SER A 126 -6.07 -2.45 -4.16
CA SER A 126 -6.60 -1.75 -5.34
C SER A 126 -8.09 -2.04 -5.45
N ASN A 127 -8.88 -1.03 -5.75
CA ASN A 127 -10.34 -1.13 -5.81
C ASN A 127 -10.85 -0.58 -7.14
N CYS A 128 -11.76 -1.32 -7.78
CA CYS A 128 -12.40 -0.89 -9.02
C CYS A 128 -13.71 -0.14 -8.78
N ALA A 129 -14.45 -0.48 -7.74
CA ALA A 129 -15.73 0.18 -7.45
C ALA A 129 -15.53 1.62 -6.94
N ILE A 130 -14.46 1.83 -6.18
CA ILE A 130 -13.98 3.14 -5.77
C ILE A 130 -12.56 3.25 -6.30
N PRO A 131 -12.25 4.18 -7.21
CA PRO A 131 -10.93 4.28 -7.83
C PRO A 131 -9.88 4.74 -6.83
N CYS A 132 -9.46 3.82 -5.97
CA CYS A 132 -8.49 4.07 -4.92
C CYS A 132 -7.41 3.00 -4.83
N ILE A 133 -6.26 3.43 -4.31
CA ILE A 133 -5.17 2.55 -3.87
C ILE A 133 -4.92 2.74 -2.39
N HIS A 134 -4.50 1.66 -1.75
CA HIS A 134 -4.01 1.68 -0.39
C HIS A 134 -2.58 1.15 -0.37
N ALA A 135 -1.74 1.77 0.43
CA ALA A 135 -0.54 1.16 0.98
C ALA A 135 -0.62 1.40 2.49
N ASP A 136 -0.81 0.33 3.24
CA ASP A 136 -1.18 0.44 4.65
C ASP A 136 0.06 0.36 5.55
N PRO A 137 0.27 1.34 6.46
CA PRO A 137 1.33 1.26 7.45
C PRO A 137 1.05 0.14 8.45
N TYR A 138 2.12 -0.55 8.84
CA TYR A 138 2.07 -1.65 9.79
C TYR A 138 2.94 -1.36 11.01
N PHE A 139 2.35 -1.43 12.20
CA PHE A 139 2.98 -1.06 13.45
C PHE A 139 3.38 -2.28 14.30
N GLY A 140 2.90 -3.47 13.96
CA GLY A 140 3.19 -4.68 14.73
C GLY A 140 2.46 -4.72 16.06
N ASP A 141 3.10 -5.37 17.04
CA ASP A 141 2.58 -5.48 18.39
C ASP A 141 3.02 -4.28 19.22
N LEU A 142 2.09 -3.71 19.98
CA LEU A 142 2.31 -2.52 20.78
C LEU A 142 1.93 -2.81 22.23
N PRO A 143 2.90 -2.87 23.17
CA PRO A 143 2.64 -3.07 24.59
C PRO A 143 1.88 -1.87 25.18
N PRO A 144 1.35 -1.98 26.41
CA PRO A 144 0.86 -0.83 27.14
C PRO A 144 1.92 0.29 27.19
N ASP A 145 1.47 1.53 27.07
CA ASP A 145 2.32 2.74 26.94
C ASP A 145 3.33 2.74 25.81
N GLY A 146 3.37 1.68 24.99
CA GLY A 146 4.23 1.62 23.81
C GLY A 146 3.82 2.62 22.74
N GLU A 147 4.82 3.08 21.98
CA GLU A 147 4.66 3.99 20.86
C GLU A 147 5.38 3.46 19.63
N CYS A 148 4.83 3.66 18.46
CA CYS A 148 5.50 3.40 17.19
C CYS A 148 5.03 4.37 16.11
N SER A 149 5.82 4.43 15.04
CA SER A 149 5.54 5.34 13.92
C SER A 149 5.81 4.68 12.58
N ALA A 150 5.17 5.22 11.55
CA ALA A 150 5.43 4.90 10.16
C ALA A 150 5.58 6.19 9.36
N THR A 151 6.39 6.15 8.32
CA THR A 151 6.53 7.24 7.36
C THR A 151 6.05 6.78 6.00
N GLY A 152 5.35 7.65 5.31
CA GLY A 152 4.85 7.40 3.97
C GLY A 152 5.20 8.50 3.00
N THR A 153 5.05 8.20 1.73
CA THR A 153 5.19 9.20 0.66
C THR A 153 4.11 8.96 -0.37
N LEU A 154 3.38 10.02 -0.69
CA LEU A 154 2.46 10.10 -1.83
C LEU A 154 3.15 10.90 -2.91
N VAL A 155 3.16 10.38 -4.14
CA VAL A 155 3.82 10.99 -5.29
C VAL A 155 2.80 11.20 -6.41
N PHE A 156 2.83 12.38 -7.01
CA PHE A 156 2.16 12.68 -8.28
C PHE A 156 3.27 12.95 -9.29
N GLY A 157 3.40 12.12 -10.30
CA GLY A 157 4.53 12.19 -11.22
C GLY A 157 4.19 11.87 -12.65
N ARG A 158 5.23 11.93 -13.49
CA ARG A 158 5.22 11.56 -14.91
C ARG A 158 6.35 10.60 -15.22
N GLY A 159 6.17 9.82 -16.27
CA GLY A 159 7.19 8.89 -16.76
C GLY A 159 7.11 7.50 -16.14
N PRO A 160 8.20 6.73 -16.23
CA PRO A 160 8.24 5.33 -15.78
C PRO A 160 8.02 5.20 -14.26
N VAL A 161 7.13 4.31 -13.88
CA VAL A 161 6.87 4.01 -12.46
C VAL A 161 7.98 3.14 -11.87
N ASP A 162 8.73 2.44 -12.72
CA ASP A 162 9.81 1.54 -12.33
C ASP A 162 10.94 2.29 -11.60
N ASP A 163 11.34 3.45 -12.10
CA ASP A 163 12.36 4.30 -11.46
C ASP A 163 11.95 4.70 -10.03
N LEU A 164 10.66 5.01 -9.86
CA LEU A 164 10.10 5.36 -8.56
C LEU A 164 10.05 4.15 -7.63
N ALA A 165 9.70 2.97 -8.13
CA ALA A 165 9.71 1.75 -7.34
C ALA A 165 11.11 1.38 -6.85
N ASP A 166 12.15 1.58 -7.67
CA ASP A 166 13.54 1.35 -7.27
C ASP A 166 14.00 2.30 -6.16
N GLU A 167 13.60 3.56 -6.24
CA GLU A 167 13.82 4.53 -5.16
C GLU A 167 13.18 4.04 -3.84
N PHE A 168 11.92 3.61 -3.86
CA PHE A 168 11.23 3.13 -2.68
C PHE A 168 11.76 1.79 -2.16
N ARG A 169 12.19 0.90 -3.04
CA ARG A 169 12.83 -0.36 -2.65
C ARG A 169 14.05 -0.13 -1.78
N SER A 170 14.89 0.83 -2.16
CA SER A 170 16.09 1.18 -1.40
C SER A 170 15.79 1.69 0.02
N ARG A 171 14.64 2.33 0.20
CA ARG A 171 14.16 2.81 1.51
C ARG A 171 13.53 1.70 2.35
N ALA A 172 12.79 0.81 1.72
CA ALA A 172 12.09 -0.30 2.39
C ALA A 172 13.06 -1.35 2.97
N GLN A 173 14.24 -1.49 2.39
CA GLN A 173 15.28 -2.42 2.86
C GLN A 173 16.04 -1.94 4.10
N ARG A 174 15.81 -0.73 4.58
CA ARG A 174 16.41 -0.28 5.85
C ARG A 174 15.84 -1.14 6.99
N PRO A 175 16.73 -1.69 7.86
CA PRO A 175 16.27 -2.47 9.01
C PRO A 175 15.27 -1.65 9.81
N TRP A 176 14.25 -2.32 10.31
CA TRP A 176 13.31 -1.77 11.28
C TRP A 176 14.13 -1.15 12.40
N LEU A 177 14.01 0.16 12.56
CA LEU A 177 14.59 0.79 13.76
C LEU A 177 13.90 0.12 14.95
N THR A 178 14.68 -0.63 15.71
CA THR A 178 14.26 -1.16 17.00
C THR A 178 13.65 0.01 17.79
N PRO A 179 12.52 -0.16 18.47
CA PRO A 179 12.01 0.88 19.35
C PRO A 179 13.13 1.34 20.26
N VAL A 180 13.38 2.64 20.28
CA VAL A 180 14.29 3.22 21.27
C VAL A 180 13.60 2.98 22.61
N GLY A 181 14.16 2.05 23.41
CA GLY A 181 13.68 1.73 24.76
C GLY A 181 13.84 2.91 25.72
#